data_cd19419fac0f978a56f22b528ba450f7
#
_entry.id   cd19419fac0f978a56f22b528ba450f7
#
_cell.length_a   1.000
_cell.length_b   1.000
_cell.length_c   1.000
_cell.angle_alpha   90.00
_cell.angle_beta   90.00
_cell.angle_gamma   90.00
#
_symmetry.space_group_name_H-M   'P 1'
#
loop_
_entity.id
_entity.type
_entity.pdbx_description
1 polymer ?
#
loop_
_entity_poly.entity_id
_entity_poly.type
_entity_poly.pdbx_seq_one_letter_code
_entity_poly.pdbx_strand_id
1 'polypeptide(L)'
;MTRRRVEPLVWLMFSAGGVLAAVFMPILILLFGLAFPLGWLDPPDHQHLLTVISHPLTLVVLLGLFVLTLVHSAHRFRYTLYDGLQIKKKRTLAVLCYGTAIVGSVATLAVLWAAA
;
A
#
# COMPACT_ATOMS: atom_id res chain seq x y z
N MET A 1 -26.15 -8.52 -13.05
CA MET A 1 -26.45 -7.29 -12.35
C MET A 1 -25.52 -7.03 -11.19
N THR A 2 -25.01 -8.10 -10.56
CA THR A 2 -23.97 -8.01 -9.54
C THR A 2 -22.70 -7.30 -10.04
N ARG A 3 -22.37 -7.45 -11.31
CA ARG A 3 -21.21 -6.83 -11.93
C ARG A 3 -21.25 -5.30 -11.87
N ARG A 4 -22.45 -4.71 -12.06
CA ARG A 4 -22.62 -3.26 -11.98
C ARG A 4 -22.51 -2.70 -10.57
N ARG A 5 -22.82 -3.52 -9.56
CA ARG A 5 -22.70 -3.12 -8.15
C ARG A 5 -21.27 -3.19 -7.66
N VAL A 6 -20.46 -4.06 -8.26
CA VAL A 6 -19.07 -4.25 -7.86
C VAL A 6 -18.15 -3.17 -8.47
N GLU A 7 -18.41 -2.76 -9.69
CA GLU A 7 -17.59 -1.74 -10.37
C GLU A 7 -17.46 -0.44 -9.60
N PRO A 8 -18.54 0.17 -9.08
CA PRO A 8 -18.40 1.40 -8.28
C PRO A 8 -17.59 1.18 -7.02
N LEU A 9 -17.73 0.00 -6.37
CA LEU A 9 -16.94 -0.33 -5.18
C LEU A 9 -15.46 -0.47 -5.50
N VAL A 10 -15.12 -1.12 -6.60
CA VAL A 10 -13.73 -1.27 -7.06
C VAL A 10 -13.12 0.10 -7.36
N TRP A 11 -13.86 0.95 -8.07
CA TRP A 11 -13.42 2.32 -8.34
C TRP A 11 -13.22 3.13 -7.07
N LEU A 12 -14.14 3.00 -6.12
CA LEU A 12 -14.04 3.69 -4.83
C LEU A 12 -12.80 3.21 -4.07
N MET A 13 -12.56 1.90 -4.04
CA MET A 13 -11.38 1.34 -3.38
C MET A 13 -10.08 1.81 -4.04
N PHE A 14 -10.07 1.84 -5.39
CA PHE A 14 -8.92 2.34 -6.14
C PHE A 14 -8.65 3.82 -5.83
N SER A 15 -9.69 4.64 -5.84
CA SER A 15 -9.58 6.07 -5.53
C SER A 15 -9.15 6.30 -4.08
N ALA A 16 -9.74 5.55 -3.15
CA ALA A 16 -9.38 5.61 -1.74
C ALA A 16 -7.91 5.23 -1.53
N GLY A 17 -7.43 4.19 -2.23
CA GLY A 17 -6.03 3.79 -2.18
C GLY A 17 -5.09 4.90 -2.61
N GLY A 18 -5.42 5.60 -3.70
CA GLY A 18 -4.65 6.74 -4.19
C GLY A 18 -4.65 7.92 -3.22
N VAL A 19 -5.82 8.25 -2.66
CA VAL A 19 -5.94 9.33 -1.68
C VAL A 19 -5.17 9.01 -0.40
N LEU A 20 -5.36 7.80 0.14
CA LEU A 20 -4.64 7.38 1.35
C LEU A 20 -3.13 7.39 1.13
N ALA A 21 -2.67 6.89 0.00
CA ALA A 21 -1.25 6.90 -0.33
C ALA A 21 -0.72 8.33 -0.44
N ALA A 22 -1.46 9.22 -1.10
CA ALA A 22 -1.04 10.61 -1.28
C ALA A 22 -0.98 11.37 0.03
N VAL A 23 -1.83 11.03 1.01
CA VAL A 23 -1.86 11.71 2.31
C VAL A 23 -0.85 11.09 3.27
N PHE A 24 -0.87 9.76 3.43
CA PHE A 24 -0.10 9.10 4.49
C PHE A 24 1.32 8.73 4.09
N MET A 25 1.56 8.31 2.84
CA MET A 25 2.89 7.87 2.44
C MET A 25 3.94 8.97 2.51
N PRO A 26 3.71 10.20 2.05
CA PRO A 26 4.68 11.26 2.20
C PRO A 26 5.00 11.57 3.67
N ILE A 27 4.00 11.51 4.55
CA ILE A 27 4.21 11.74 5.98
C ILE A 27 5.08 10.66 6.57
N LEU A 28 4.80 9.38 6.27
CA LEU A 28 5.59 8.27 6.76
C LEU A 28 7.02 8.31 6.23
N ILE A 29 7.19 8.62 4.96
CA ILE A 29 8.52 8.72 4.35
C ILE A 29 9.30 9.87 4.98
N LEU A 30 8.67 11.01 5.19
CA LEU A 30 9.31 12.16 5.81
C LEU A 30 9.75 11.85 7.24
N LEU A 31 8.89 11.24 8.04
CA LEU A 31 9.20 10.91 9.43
C LEU A 31 10.27 9.83 9.53
N PHE A 32 10.03 8.66 8.93
CA PHE A 32 10.89 7.50 9.12
C PHE A 32 12.09 7.48 8.16
N GLY A 33 11.96 8.11 7.00
CA GLY A 33 13.03 8.15 6.01
C GLY A 33 14.00 9.30 6.19
N LEU A 34 13.55 10.43 6.75
CA LEU A 34 14.38 11.64 6.87
C LEU A 34 14.45 12.17 8.29
N ALA A 35 13.32 12.44 8.94
CA ALA A 35 13.30 13.16 10.20
C ALA A 35 13.99 12.40 11.33
N PHE A 36 13.68 11.13 11.51
CA PHE A 36 14.29 10.32 12.55
C PHE A 36 15.75 9.96 12.23
N PRO A 37 16.10 9.45 11.03
CA PRO A 37 17.50 9.14 10.72
C PRO A 37 18.42 10.34 10.74
N LEU A 38 17.95 11.52 10.34
CA LEU A 38 18.76 12.74 10.32
C LEU A 38 18.81 13.47 11.66
N GLY A 39 18.08 12.98 12.66
CA GLY A 39 18.08 13.57 13.98
C GLY A 39 17.25 14.84 14.13
N TRP A 40 16.36 15.12 13.17
CA TRP A 40 15.46 16.28 13.26
C TRP A 40 14.42 16.11 14.37
N LEU A 41 14.00 14.87 14.60
CA LEU A 41 13.07 14.50 15.65
C LEU A 41 13.62 13.28 16.38
N ASP A 42 13.31 13.18 17.68
CA ASP A 42 13.67 12.01 18.46
C ASP A 42 12.81 10.81 18.00
N PRO A 43 13.44 9.70 17.60
CA PRO A 43 12.68 8.52 17.18
C PRO A 43 11.90 7.94 18.37
N PRO A 44 10.72 7.37 18.13
CA PRO A 44 9.98 6.67 19.17
C PRO A 44 10.78 5.48 19.68
N ASP A 45 10.62 5.18 20.97
CA ASP A 45 11.22 4.01 21.57
C ASP A 45 10.68 2.73 20.94
N HIS A 46 11.52 1.69 20.85
CA HIS A 46 11.14 0.39 20.29
C HIS A 46 9.91 -0.20 20.99
N GLN A 47 9.84 -0.10 22.32
CA GLN A 47 8.70 -0.57 23.09
C GLN A 47 7.42 0.18 22.74
N HIS A 48 7.50 1.49 22.56
CA HIS A 48 6.38 2.30 22.15
C HIS A 48 5.87 1.92 20.76
N LEU A 49 6.79 1.75 19.81
CA LEU A 49 6.44 1.32 18.46
C LEU A 49 5.77 -0.05 18.45
N LEU A 50 6.30 -1.01 19.21
CA LEU A 50 5.68 -2.33 19.33
C LEU A 50 4.28 -2.24 19.93
N THR A 51 4.08 -1.41 20.94
CA THR A 51 2.76 -1.21 21.56
C THR A 51 1.77 -0.66 20.56
N VAL A 52 2.17 0.33 19.77
CA VAL A 52 1.30 0.93 18.74
C VAL A 52 0.99 -0.08 17.64
N ILE A 53 2.00 -0.78 17.13
CA ILE A 53 1.84 -1.76 16.05
C ILE A 53 0.99 -2.95 16.50
N SER A 54 1.10 -3.37 17.75
CA SER A 54 0.34 -4.49 18.29
C SER A 54 -1.13 -4.17 18.51
N HIS A 55 -1.51 -2.90 18.53
CA HIS A 55 -2.90 -2.51 18.71
C HIS A 55 -3.74 -2.94 17.50
N PRO A 56 -4.90 -3.61 17.72
CA PRO A 56 -5.71 -4.13 16.61
C PRO A 56 -6.12 -3.07 15.60
N LEU A 57 -6.46 -1.86 16.05
CA LEU A 57 -6.84 -0.76 15.17
C LEU A 57 -5.67 -0.34 14.28
N THR A 58 -4.47 -0.24 14.83
CA THR A 58 -3.26 0.10 14.07
C THR A 58 -2.97 -0.97 13.02
N LEU A 59 -3.08 -2.24 13.37
CA LEU A 59 -2.87 -3.34 12.43
C LEU A 59 -3.83 -3.26 11.24
N VAL A 60 -5.12 -3.03 11.52
CA VAL A 60 -6.14 -2.92 10.47
C VAL A 60 -5.86 -1.72 9.57
N VAL A 61 -5.54 -0.56 10.15
CA VAL A 61 -5.27 0.67 9.41
C VAL A 61 -4.03 0.51 8.53
N LEU A 62 -2.94 0.00 9.08
CA LEU A 62 -1.70 -0.20 8.33
C LEU A 62 -1.86 -1.23 7.22
N LEU A 63 -2.51 -2.34 7.53
CA LEU A 63 -2.76 -3.38 6.53
C LEU A 63 -3.60 -2.83 5.38
N GLY A 64 -4.69 -2.13 5.70
CA GLY A 64 -5.54 -1.49 4.70
C GLY A 64 -4.77 -0.47 3.86
N LEU A 65 -3.97 0.38 4.51
CA LEU A 65 -3.16 1.39 3.82
C LEU A 65 -2.20 0.74 2.81
N PHE A 66 -1.42 -0.23 3.25
CA PHE A 66 -0.44 -0.87 2.38
C PHE A 66 -1.08 -1.69 1.27
N VAL A 67 -2.13 -2.45 1.58
CA VAL A 67 -2.84 -3.26 0.57
C VAL A 67 -3.46 -2.37 -0.50
N LEU A 68 -4.18 -1.33 -0.09
CA LEU A 68 -4.82 -0.40 -1.02
C LEU A 68 -3.78 0.36 -1.86
N THR A 69 -2.67 0.77 -1.25
CA THR A 69 -1.58 1.44 -1.95
C THR A 69 -0.94 0.52 -2.99
N LEU A 70 -0.70 -0.75 -2.64
CA LEU A 70 -0.11 -1.72 -3.56
C LEU A 70 -1.04 -2.01 -4.73
N VAL A 71 -2.33 -2.21 -4.46
CA VAL A 71 -3.33 -2.46 -5.52
C VAL A 71 -3.44 -1.24 -6.44
N HIS A 72 -3.53 -0.05 -5.85
CA HIS A 72 -3.58 1.20 -6.63
C HIS A 72 -2.34 1.36 -7.52
N SER A 73 -1.16 1.14 -6.95
CA SER A 73 0.10 1.26 -7.66
C SER A 73 0.22 0.23 -8.79
N ALA A 74 -0.16 -1.01 -8.52
CA ALA A 74 -0.12 -2.08 -9.52
C ALA A 74 -1.03 -1.78 -10.71
N HIS A 75 -2.26 -1.36 -10.42
CA HIS A 75 -3.23 -1.03 -11.45
C HIS A 75 -2.75 0.15 -12.31
N ARG A 76 -2.27 1.20 -11.67
CA ARG A 76 -1.78 2.39 -12.37
C ARG A 76 -0.51 2.09 -13.17
N PHE A 77 0.40 1.34 -12.59
CA PHE A 77 1.65 0.96 -13.25
C PHE A 77 1.40 0.10 -14.48
N ARG A 78 0.42 -0.80 -14.41
CA ARG A 78 0.01 -1.62 -15.55
C ARG A 78 -0.37 -0.76 -16.75
N TYR A 79 -1.26 0.20 -16.54
CA TYR A 79 -1.70 1.08 -17.62
C TYR A 79 -0.61 2.02 -18.09
N THR A 80 0.26 2.46 -17.21
CA THR A 80 1.43 3.27 -17.58
C THR A 80 2.34 2.51 -18.53
N LEU A 81 2.56 1.22 -18.27
CA LEU A 81 3.35 0.37 -19.16
C LEU A 81 2.68 0.16 -20.52
N TYR A 82 1.36 -0.01 -20.55
CA TYR A 82 0.63 -0.16 -21.81
C TYR A 82 0.73 1.10 -22.66
N ASP A 83 0.51 2.25 -22.07
CA ASP A 83 0.42 3.53 -22.79
C ASP A 83 1.80 4.14 -23.02
N GLY A 84 2.66 4.11 -22.02
CA GLY A 84 3.97 4.76 -22.09
C GLY A 84 5.01 3.98 -22.89
N LEU A 85 5.12 2.69 -22.64
CA LEU A 85 6.11 1.82 -23.29
C LEU A 85 5.52 1.01 -24.44
N GLN A 86 4.21 1.09 -24.64
CA GLN A 86 3.48 0.37 -25.70
C GLN A 86 3.78 -1.14 -25.70
N ILE A 87 3.90 -1.71 -24.51
CA ILE A 87 4.16 -3.14 -24.36
C ILE A 87 2.90 -3.91 -24.73
N LYS A 88 3.02 -4.82 -25.68
CA LYS A 88 1.88 -5.58 -26.21
C LYS A 88 1.48 -6.77 -25.36
N LYS A 89 2.34 -7.23 -24.47
CA LYS A 89 2.09 -8.40 -23.62
C LYS A 89 1.24 -8.02 -22.39
N LYS A 90 -0.03 -7.69 -22.63
CA LYS A 90 -0.95 -7.22 -21.59
C LYS A 90 -1.14 -8.23 -20.47
N ARG A 91 -1.27 -9.52 -20.81
CA ARG A 91 -1.50 -10.56 -19.83
C ARG A 91 -0.30 -10.73 -18.90
N THR A 92 0.91 -10.72 -19.45
CA THR A 92 2.14 -10.85 -18.67
C THR A 92 2.30 -9.67 -17.71
N LEU A 93 2.07 -8.45 -18.19
CA LEU A 93 2.15 -7.27 -17.36
C LEU A 93 1.11 -7.29 -16.24
N ALA A 94 -0.12 -7.69 -16.54
CA ALA A 94 -1.16 -7.80 -15.52
C ALA A 94 -0.77 -8.81 -14.44
N VAL A 95 -0.27 -9.99 -14.84
CA VAL A 95 0.17 -11.03 -13.91
C VAL A 95 1.32 -10.50 -13.03
N LEU A 96 2.30 -9.85 -13.62
CA LEU A 96 3.44 -9.30 -12.87
C LEU A 96 3.01 -8.22 -11.88
N CYS A 97 2.20 -7.26 -12.33
CA CYS A 97 1.77 -6.14 -11.47
C CYS A 97 0.89 -6.62 -10.31
N TYR A 98 -0.15 -7.39 -10.62
CA TYR A 98 -1.06 -7.86 -9.58
C TYR A 98 -0.43 -8.95 -8.72
N GLY A 99 0.43 -9.79 -9.30
CA GLY A 99 1.21 -10.77 -8.54
C GLY A 99 2.12 -10.09 -7.52
N THR A 100 2.80 -9.02 -7.92
CA THR A 100 3.63 -8.22 -7.01
C THR A 100 2.79 -7.60 -5.90
N ALA A 101 1.60 -7.08 -6.22
CA ALA A 101 0.69 -6.51 -5.23
C ALA A 101 0.23 -7.58 -4.22
N ILE A 102 -0.10 -8.77 -4.69
CA ILE A 102 -0.52 -9.88 -3.82
C ILE A 102 0.64 -10.30 -2.91
N VAL A 103 1.83 -10.49 -3.45
CA VAL A 103 3.02 -10.86 -2.68
C VAL A 103 3.33 -9.78 -1.63
N GLY A 104 3.29 -8.52 -2.03
CA GLY A 104 3.50 -7.40 -1.11
C GLY A 104 2.47 -7.35 -0.01
N SER A 105 1.20 -7.61 -0.32
CA SER A 105 0.11 -7.64 0.66
C SER A 105 0.29 -8.79 1.65
N VAL A 106 0.65 -9.97 1.18
CA VAL A 106 0.93 -11.13 2.04
C VAL A 106 2.15 -10.85 2.92
N ALA A 107 3.19 -10.25 2.36
CA ALA A 107 4.38 -9.88 3.12
C ALA A 107 4.05 -8.85 4.21
N THR A 108 3.22 -7.86 3.89
CA THR A 108 2.76 -6.87 4.86
C THR A 108 1.99 -7.53 6.00
N LEU A 109 1.07 -8.44 5.67
CA LEU A 109 0.31 -9.18 6.66
C LEU A 109 1.24 -10.01 7.56
N ALA A 110 2.21 -10.70 6.96
CA ALA A 110 3.17 -11.53 7.71
C ALA A 110 4.03 -10.69 8.65
N VAL A 111 4.53 -9.54 8.19
CA VAL A 111 5.35 -8.64 9.00
C VAL A 111 4.54 -8.07 10.16
N LEU A 112 3.32 -7.59 9.91
CA LEU A 112 2.47 -7.04 10.95
C LEU A 112 2.07 -8.10 11.97
N TRP A 113 1.78 -9.31 11.51
CA TRP A 113 1.45 -10.43 12.39
C TRP A 113 2.63 -10.81 13.28
N ALA A 114 3.84 -10.86 12.71
CA ALA A 114 5.06 -11.17 13.46
C ALA A 114 5.40 -10.08 14.47
N ALA A 115 5.11 -8.82 14.15
CA ALA A 115 5.36 -7.69 15.06
C ALA A 115 4.33 -7.62 16.20
N ALA A 116 3.14 -8.16 15.96
CA ALA A 116 2.11 -8.22 17.00
C ALA A 116 2.35 -9.41 17.93
#